data_c5f3b1e209df5570b2b7ec81a76a1752
#
_entry.id   c5f3b1e209df5570b2b7ec81a76a1752
#
_cell.length_a   1.000
_cell.length_b   1.000
_cell.length_c   1.000
_cell.angle_alpha   90.00
_cell.angle_beta   90.00
_cell.angle_gamma   90.00
#
_symmetry.space_group_name_H-M   'P 1'
#
loop_
_entity.id
_entity.type
_entity.pdbx_description
1 polymer ?
#
loop_
_entity_poly.entity_id
_entity_poly.type
_entity_poly.pdbx_seq_one_letter_code
_entity_poly.pdbx_strand_id
1 'polypeptide(L)'
;MLCALLQAAPPPETRPIAVASKPFAESYLLAEMFAQLLEARGFRVDRRPGLGATEIAFGALRRGAIDVYPEYTGTGLLAILDEQPERDARAVFRRVATEFPQRFDVHWLPPLGFENTYAIAVRPETAEEHGLRTLTDLSRAAPGLTAGLTPDFIGRPDGLPGLQQEYAIRFSQVRSLLQAVKYTALVNGNVDVIDGYSTDGLIARHGLVVLTDDRGFFPPYEAAALVSGRFYREFPQAVAALSELSGRIDQVLMRQLNERVESGGQEIPRVAAAALRELGLLDPATREPRASPPGRSSLFRYFIDQRALLATLTLRHLLLVLVSLAAAIAVALPIGLALERAGAAAEPVIRAFGVLQTIPGIALIAFMIPLLGIGVVPALVALFLYSLYPILRNTYSGVRDAAPDAVAAAHALGMTAGQVLYLVRLPLASPIIMAGIRTAAVIGVGTATLAAFIGAGGLGDPIVSGLALSDTRMILLGAIPAAALALIVDTVLGAIERAITTRFSAQ
;
A
#
# COMPACT_ATOMS: atom_id res chain seq x y z
N MET A 1 -15.11 10.39 56.63
CA MET A 1 -15.43 11.12 55.35
C MET A 1 -14.84 10.30 54.21
N LEU A 2 -15.68 9.44 53.66
CA LEU A 2 -15.30 8.48 52.57
C LEU A 2 -15.44 9.24 51.26
N CYS A 3 -14.34 9.55 50.57
CA CYS A 3 -14.34 9.99 49.17
C CYS A 3 -14.40 8.74 48.29
N ALA A 4 -15.61 8.45 47.80
CA ALA A 4 -15.79 7.36 46.84
C ALA A 4 -15.20 7.83 45.49
N LEU A 5 -14.15 7.15 45.07
CA LEU A 5 -13.65 7.16 43.70
C LEU A 5 -14.76 6.59 42.80
N LEU A 6 -15.47 7.45 42.09
CA LEU A 6 -16.30 7.06 40.96
C LEU A 6 -15.38 6.58 39.84
N GLN A 7 -15.08 5.29 39.83
CA GLN A 7 -14.61 4.63 38.62
C GLN A 7 -15.77 4.66 37.62
N ALA A 8 -15.61 5.44 36.55
CA ALA A 8 -16.54 5.40 35.43
C ALA A 8 -16.55 3.99 34.86
N ALA A 9 -17.74 3.40 34.75
CA ALA A 9 -17.94 2.12 34.12
C ALA A 9 -17.38 2.15 32.68
N PRO A 10 -16.78 1.03 32.20
CA PRO A 10 -16.31 0.98 30.82
C PRO A 10 -17.51 1.21 29.88
N PRO A 11 -17.31 1.98 28.79
CA PRO A 11 -18.37 2.20 27.80
C PRO A 11 -18.78 0.85 27.18
N PRO A 12 -20.03 0.70 26.74
CA PRO A 12 -20.53 -0.52 26.12
C PRO A 12 -19.65 -0.91 24.93
N GLU A 13 -19.61 -2.20 24.58
CA GLU A 13 -18.79 -2.78 23.50
C GLU A 13 -18.89 -1.96 22.20
N THR A 14 -18.06 -0.97 22.08
CA THR A 14 -17.94 -0.13 20.88
C THR A 14 -17.01 -0.82 19.88
N ARG A 15 -17.37 -0.76 18.60
CA ARG A 15 -16.49 -1.26 17.53
C ARG A 15 -15.08 -0.67 17.67
N PRO A 16 -14.03 -1.38 17.23
CA PRO A 16 -12.69 -0.81 17.22
C PRO A 16 -12.61 0.40 16.27
N ILE A 17 -11.85 1.42 16.68
CA ILE A 17 -11.56 2.61 15.88
C ILE A 17 -10.45 2.26 14.88
N ALA A 18 -10.74 2.39 13.59
CA ALA A 18 -9.78 2.12 12.53
C ALA A 18 -8.87 3.34 12.29
N VAL A 19 -7.63 3.26 12.77
CA VAL A 19 -6.58 4.28 12.57
C VAL A 19 -5.69 3.88 11.43
N ALA A 20 -5.55 4.74 10.41
CA ALA A 20 -4.78 4.46 9.22
C ALA A 20 -3.64 5.47 9.00
N SER A 21 -2.76 5.17 8.04
CA SER A 21 -1.68 6.05 7.58
C SER A 21 -1.46 5.96 6.08
N LYS A 22 -0.84 6.98 5.51
CA LYS A 22 -0.20 6.91 4.19
C LYS A 22 1.14 6.17 4.28
N PRO A 23 1.72 5.67 3.15
CA PRO A 23 2.91 4.82 3.17
C PRO A 23 4.23 5.62 3.24
N PHE A 24 4.43 6.41 4.29
CA PHE A 24 5.69 7.08 4.62
C PHE A 24 5.87 7.26 6.14
N ALA A 25 7.11 7.42 6.59
CA ALA A 25 7.51 7.29 7.99
C ALA A 25 6.74 8.21 8.95
N GLU A 26 6.61 9.50 8.62
CA GLU A 26 5.89 10.46 9.44
C GLU A 26 4.41 10.12 9.60
N SER A 27 3.76 9.70 8.51
CA SER A 27 2.36 9.28 8.57
C SER A 27 2.16 8.03 9.42
N TYR A 28 3.08 7.06 9.36
CA TYR A 28 3.06 5.89 10.25
C TYR A 28 3.21 6.30 11.71
N LEU A 29 4.15 7.21 11.98
CA LEU A 29 4.43 7.66 13.35
C LEU A 29 3.25 8.42 13.96
N LEU A 30 2.68 9.37 13.22
CA LEU A 30 1.51 10.12 13.66
C LEU A 30 0.29 9.22 13.89
N ALA A 31 0.03 8.27 12.96
CA ALA A 31 -1.06 7.31 13.13
C ALA A 31 -0.86 6.42 14.36
N GLU A 32 0.37 6.01 14.65
CA GLU A 32 0.68 5.23 15.85
C GLU A 32 0.52 6.07 17.13
N MET A 33 0.87 7.37 17.09
CA MET A 33 0.60 8.28 18.19
C MET A 33 -0.92 8.43 18.42
N PHE A 34 -1.72 8.56 17.36
CA PHE A 34 -3.18 8.57 17.48
C PHE A 34 -3.70 7.27 18.09
N ALA A 35 -3.22 6.13 17.61
CA ALA A 35 -3.62 4.81 18.09
C ALA A 35 -3.33 4.62 19.59
N GLN A 36 -2.10 4.91 20.02
CA GLN A 36 -1.68 4.76 21.42
C GLN A 36 -2.41 5.74 22.35
N LEU A 37 -2.65 6.98 21.90
CA LEU A 37 -3.41 7.94 22.68
C LEU A 37 -4.85 7.47 22.88
N LEU A 38 -5.50 6.97 21.83
CA LEU A 38 -6.85 6.41 21.92
C LEU A 38 -6.91 5.18 22.84
N GLU A 39 -5.93 4.28 22.75
CA GLU A 39 -5.83 3.11 23.64
C GLU A 39 -5.64 3.53 25.10
N ALA A 40 -4.81 4.55 25.37
CA ALA A 40 -4.64 5.10 26.70
C ALA A 40 -5.91 5.75 27.28
N ARG A 41 -6.82 6.17 26.42
CA ARG A 41 -8.16 6.69 26.80
C ARG A 41 -9.24 5.59 26.83
N GLY A 42 -8.84 4.30 26.71
CA GLY A 42 -9.71 3.13 26.86
C GLY A 42 -10.45 2.69 25.57
N PHE A 43 -10.09 3.22 24.41
CA PHE A 43 -10.69 2.78 23.14
C PHE A 43 -9.95 1.57 22.57
N ARG A 44 -10.69 0.71 21.87
CA ARG A 44 -10.10 -0.38 21.06
C ARG A 44 -9.71 0.19 19.70
N VAL A 45 -8.49 -0.10 19.24
CA VAL A 45 -7.96 0.42 17.98
C VAL A 45 -7.65 -0.72 17.00
N ASP A 46 -8.03 -0.55 15.74
CA ASP A 46 -7.64 -1.36 14.59
C ASP A 46 -6.65 -0.56 13.72
N ARG A 47 -5.39 -0.96 13.74
CA ARG A 47 -4.32 -0.27 12.98
C ARG A 47 -4.31 -0.71 11.54
N ARG A 48 -4.38 0.26 10.61
CA ARG A 48 -4.34 0.04 9.15
C ARG A 48 -3.25 0.88 8.49
N PRO A 49 -1.98 0.55 8.73
CA PRO A 49 -0.87 1.32 8.20
C PRO A 49 -0.73 1.15 6.68
N GLY A 50 -0.23 2.20 6.00
CA GLY A 50 0.23 2.12 4.63
C GLY A 50 -0.85 2.06 3.56
N LEU A 51 -2.02 2.65 3.79
CA LEU A 51 -3.04 2.80 2.76
C LEU A 51 -2.57 3.80 1.70
N GLY A 52 -2.11 3.36 0.58
CA GLY A 52 -1.80 4.11 -0.64
C GLY A 52 -1.66 5.66 -0.57
N ALA A 53 -1.75 6.32 -1.71
CA ALA A 53 -1.72 7.79 -1.79
C ALA A 53 -2.99 8.45 -1.23
N THR A 54 -3.04 9.78 -1.27
CA THR A 54 -4.14 10.61 -0.72
C THR A 54 -5.51 10.16 -1.19
N GLU A 55 -5.69 9.85 -2.48
CA GLU A 55 -6.98 9.45 -3.06
C GLU A 55 -7.50 8.15 -2.44
N ILE A 56 -6.58 7.22 -2.16
CA ILE A 56 -6.91 5.91 -1.57
C ILE A 56 -7.27 6.07 -0.10
N ALA A 57 -6.46 6.78 0.67
CA ALA A 57 -6.69 7.02 2.10
C ALA A 57 -7.97 7.83 2.33
N PHE A 58 -8.14 8.92 1.60
CA PHE A 58 -9.33 9.76 1.67
C PHE A 58 -10.59 9.02 1.21
N GLY A 59 -10.49 8.24 0.13
CA GLY A 59 -11.59 7.39 -0.33
C GLY A 59 -11.99 6.33 0.71
N ALA A 60 -11.04 5.77 1.46
CA ALA A 60 -11.32 4.86 2.57
C ALA A 60 -12.05 5.54 3.73
N LEU A 61 -11.62 6.76 4.09
CA LEU A 61 -12.24 7.56 5.13
C LEU A 61 -13.70 7.90 4.80
N ARG A 62 -13.97 8.39 3.58
CA ARG A 62 -15.32 8.72 3.11
C ARG A 62 -16.29 7.54 3.12
N ARG A 63 -15.79 6.35 2.81
CA ARG A 63 -16.61 5.12 2.83
C ARG A 63 -16.73 4.48 4.21
N GLY A 64 -16.14 5.08 5.25
CA GLY A 64 -16.13 4.54 6.61
C GLY A 64 -15.33 3.24 6.76
N ALA A 65 -14.41 2.94 5.81
CA ALA A 65 -13.49 1.82 5.93
C ALA A 65 -12.40 2.10 6.96
N ILE A 66 -12.06 3.36 7.17
CA ILE A 66 -11.21 3.85 8.27
C ILE A 66 -11.92 5.01 8.97
N ASP A 67 -11.51 5.31 10.20
CA ASP A 67 -12.10 6.35 11.03
C ASP A 67 -11.26 7.62 11.11
N VAL A 68 -9.93 7.48 11.11
CA VAL A 68 -8.98 8.59 11.23
C VAL A 68 -7.66 8.25 10.53
N TYR A 69 -7.02 9.25 9.94
CA TYR A 69 -5.63 9.20 9.52
C TYR A 69 -5.01 10.61 9.55
N PRO A 70 -3.67 10.75 9.67
CA PRO A 70 -2.98 12.04 9.58
C PRO A 70 -2.95 12.53 8.13
N GLU A 71 -3.37 13.77 7.91
CA GLU A 71 -3.37 14.44 6.61
C GLU A 71 -2.89 15.89 6.76
N TYR A 72 -2.62 16.55 5.65
CA TYR A 72 -2.06 17.90 5.59
C TYR A 72 -3.03 18.86 4.93
N THR A 73 -3.19 20.05 5.51
CA THR A 73 -4.19 21.05 5.09
C THR A 73 -4.02 21.46 3.63
N GLY A 74 -2.78 21.68 3.18
CA GLY A 74 -2.47 21.98 1.78
C GLY A 74 -2.89 20.86 0.82
N THR A 75 -2.71 19.59 1.22
CA THR A 75 -3.22 18.44 0.44
C THR A 75 -4.75 18.46 0.37
N GLY A 76 -5.41 18.80 1.49
CA GLY A 76 -6.86 18.97 1.52
C GLY A 76 -7.36 20.04 0.54
N LEU A 77 -6.68 21.19 0.50
CA LEU A 77 -7.05 22.29 -0.38
C LEU A 77 -6.82 21.95 -1.86
N LEU A 78 -5.61 21.51 -2.19
CA LEU A 78 -5.17 21.39 -3.57
C LEU A 78 -5.57 20.07 -4.24
N ALA A 79 -5.38 18.94 -3.54
CA ALA A 79 -5.59 17.63 -4.14
C ALA A 79 -7.02 17.09 -3.94
N ILE A 80 -7.73 17.54 -2.88
CA ILE A 80 -9.07 17.02 -2.57
C ILE A 80 -10.17 18.01 -2.97
N LEU A 81 -10.00 19.31 -2.64
CA LEU A 81 -10.95 20.36 -3.04
C LEU A 81 -10.72 20.84 -4.48
N ASP A 82 -9.54 20.61 -5.05
CA ASP A 82 -9.11 21.07 -6.37
C ASP A 82 -9.17 22.63 -6.47
N GLU A 83 -8.72 23.31 -5.40
CA GLU A 83 -8.68 24.77 -5.30
C GLU A 83 -7.27 25.32 -5.53
N GLN A 84 -7.18 26.63 -5.79
CA GLN A 84 -5.89 27.29 -6.02
C GLN A 84 -5.06 27.38 -4.73
N PRO A 85 -3.73 27.43 -4.84
CA PRO A 85 -2.84 27.60 -3.69
C PRO A 85 -3.14 28.87 -2.92
N GLU A 86 -3.16 28.77 -1.59
CA GLU A 86 -3.33 29.87 -0.64
C GLU A 86 -2.11 29.88 0.31
N ARG A 87 -1.56 31.05 0.59
CA ARG A 87 -0.34 31.23 1.40
C ARG A 87 -0.57 31.36 2.90
N ASP A 88 -1.77 31.81 3.30
CA ASP A 88 -2.12 31.94 4.72
C ASP A 88 -2.59 30.61 5.30
N ALA A 89 -1.78 29.98 6.16
CA ALA A 89 -2.09 28.71 6.82
C ALA A 89 -3.46 28.72 7.53
N ARG A 90 -3.82 29.83 8.16
CA ARG A 90 -5.12 29.97 8.83
C ARG A 90 -6.28 30.03 7.83
N ALA A 91 -6.07 30.65 6.67
CA ALA A 91 -7.07 30.68 5.61
C ALA A 91 -7.25 29.28 5.02
N VAL A 92 -6.15 28.57 4.74
CA VAL A 92 -6.17 27.16 4.27
C VAL A 92 -6.93 26.27 5.25
N PHE A 93 -6.56 26.31 6.54
CA PHE A 93 -7.24 25.49 7.55
C PHE A 93 -8.74 25.81 7.64
N ARG A 94 -9.12 27.10 7.73
CA ARG A 94 -10.53 27.49 7.77
C ARG A 94 -11.30 26.99 6.54
N ARG A 95 -10.68 27.05 5.37
CA ARG A 95 -11.30 26.59 4.11
C ARG A 95 -11.59 25.10 4.14
N VAL A 96 -10.58 24.27 4.43
CA VAL A 96 -10.76 22.81 4.49
C VAL A 96 -11.69 22.40 5.64
N ALA A 97 -11.60 23.05 6.81
CA ALA A 97 -12.47 22.76 7.95
C ALA A 97 -13.95 23.10 7.69
N THR A 98 -14.23 24.05 6.79
CA THR A 98 -15.60 24.44 6.42
C THR A 98 -16.17 23.56 5.31
N GLU A 99 -15.38 23.30 4.27
CA GLU A 99 -15.87 22.60 3.07
C GLU A 99 -15.98 21.07 3.25
N PHE A 100 -15.05 20.46 3.98
CA PHE A 100 -15.01 19.00 4.11
C PHE A 100 -16.25 18.39 4.79
N PRO A 101 -16.78 18.97 5.90
CA PRO A 101 -18.02 18.47 6.49
C PRO A 101 -19.21 18.56 5.52
N GLN A 102 -19.29 19.62 4.74
CA GLN A 102 -20.42 19.86 3.83
C GLN A 102 -20.37 18.96 2.59
N ARG A 103 -19.17 18.77 2.00
CA ARG A 103 -19.02 18.02 0.73
C ARG A 103 -18.83 16.52 0.94
N PHE A 104 -18.21 16.12 2.05
CA PHE A 104 -17.68 14.77 2.21
C PHE A 104 -18.09 14.07 3.50
N ASP A 105 -18.76 14.76 4.43
CA ASP A 105 -19.00 14.27 5.81
C ASP A 105 -17.69 13.83 6.50
N VAL A 106 -16.65 14.68 6.40
CA VAL A 106 -15.30 14.46 6.95
C VAL A 106 -14.88 15.72 7.72
N HIS A 107 -14.20 15.57 8.86
CA HIS A 107 -13.85 16.69 9.72
C HIS A 107 -12.34 16.76 9.92
N TRP A 108 -11.78 17.96 9.80
CA TRP A 108 -10.44 18.29 10.21
C TRP A 108 -10.43 18.61 11.70
N LEU A 109 -9.58 17.93 12.48
CA LEU A 109 -9.29 18.36 13.84
C LEU A 109 -8.26 19.50 13.80
N PRO A 110 -8.10 20.29 14.90
CA PRO A 110 -7.13 21.36 14.90
C PRO A 110 -5.71 20.89 14.59
N PRO A 111 -4.88 21.72 13.91
CA PRO A 111 -3.52 21.37 13.53
C PRO A 111 -2.64 20.92 14.70
N LEU A 112 -1.73 19.99 14.46
CA LEU A 112 -0.83 19.43 15.47
C LEU A 112 0.24 20.42 15.94
N GLY A 113 0.59 21.43 15.11
CA GLY A 113 1.53 22.50 15.45
C GLY A 113 2.79 22.54 14.58
N PHE A 114 2.86 21.71 13.53
CA PHE A 114 3.92 21.75 12.52
C PHE A 114 3.35 21.65 11.11
N GLU A 115 4.15 22.01 10.14
CA GLU A 115 3.83 21.82 8.73
C GLU A 115 4.88 20.93 8.05
N ASN A 116 4.46 20.19 7.03
CA ASN A 116 5.31 19.35 6.23
C ASN A 116 5.18 19.74 4.76
N THR A 117 5.80 20.87 4.41
CA THR A 117 5.81 21.38 3.04
C THR A 117 6.78 20.61 2.15
N TYR A 118 6.61 20.68 0.84
CA TYR A 118 7.59 20.14 -0.09
C TYR A 118 8.95 20.82 0.06
N ALA A 119 10.00 20.04 -0.10
CA ALA A 119 11.37 20.47 -0.13
C ALA A 119 12.05 19.95 -1.42
N ILE A 120 12.75 20.83 -2.12
CA ILE A 120 13.61 20.41 -3.24
C ILE A 120 15.03 20.34 -2.72
N ALA A 121 15.63 19.15 -2.80
CA ALA A 121 16.93 18.88 -2.23
C ALA A 121 17.95 18.45 -3.28
N VAL A 122 19.20 18.88 -3.06
CA VAL A 122 20.36 18.58 -3.89
C VAL A 122 21.56 18.17 -3.02
N ARG A 123 22.55 17.52 -3.60
CA ARG A 123 23.82 17.29 -2.90
C ARG A 123 24.57 18.62 -2.67
N PRO A 124 25.40 18.74 -1.61
CA PRO A 124 26.22 19.92 -1.38
C PRO A 124 27.13 20.27 -2.60
N GLU A 125 27.75 19.25 -3.20
CA GLU A 125 28.61 19.42 -4.38
C GLU A 125 27.83 20.00 -5.56
N THR A 126 26.62 19.51 -5.83
CA THR A 126 25.76 20.04 -6.89
C THR A 126 25.31 21.47 -6.60
N ALA A 127 25.04 21.78 -5.31
CA ALA A 127 24.67 23.14 -4.90
C ALA A 127 25.85 24.13 -5.12
N GLU A 128 27.05 23.72 -4.77
CA GLU A 128 28.26 24.55 -4.95
C GLU A 128 28.62 24.72 -6.43
N GLU A 129 28.64 23.64 -7.21
CA GLU A 129 29.01 23.65 -8.63
C GLU A 129 28.09 24.56 -9.47
N HIS A 130 26.78 24.54 -9.16
CA HIS A 130 25.79 25.32 -9.90
C HIS A 130 25.28 26.57 -9.17
N GLY A 131 25.85 26.90 -7.98
CA GLY A 131 25.46 28.05 -7.18
C GLY A 131 23.99 28.03 -6.72
N LEU A 132 23.45 26.84 -6.40
CA LEU A 132 22.04 26.66 -6.07
C LEU A 132 21.75 27.02 -4.61
N ARG A 133 20.88 27.99 -4.37
CA ARG A 133 20.35 28.37 -3.05
C ARG A 133 18.83 28.44 -3.04
N THR A 134 18.25 28.83 -4.17
CA THR A 134 16.81 29.05 -4.32
C THR A 134 16.23 28.25 -5.49
N LEU A 135 14.90 28.13 -5.54
CA LEU A 135 14.23 27.54 -6.70
C LEU A 135 14.41 28.39 -7.98
N THR A 136 14.61 29.71 -7.83
CA THR A 136 14.98 30.57 -8.96
C THR A 136 16.38 30.23 -9.47
N ASP A 137 17.34 29.86 -8.61
CA ASP A 137 18.66 29.42 -9.08
C ASP A 137 18.53 28.08 -9.81
N LEU A 138 17.75 27.15 -9.26
CA LEU A 138 17.50 25.85 -9.88
C LEU A 138 16.91 26.00 -11.28
N SER A 139 16.03 26.97 -11.52
CA SER A 139 15.43 27.15 -12.84
C SER A 139 16.45 27.41 -13.97
N ARG A 140 17.58 28.04 -13.62
CA ARG A 140 18.69 28.30 -14.56
C ARG A 140 19.55 27.06 -14.83
N ALA A 141 19.77 26.24 -13.81
CA ALA A 141 20.62 25.05 -13.89
C ALA A 141 19.85 23.78 -14.35
N ALA A 142 18.55 23.73 -14.14
CA ALA A 142 17.71 22.56 -14.39
C ALA A 142 17.85 21.93 -15.79
N PRO A 143 18.10 22.69 -16.90
CA PRO A 143 18.30 22.08 -18.21
C PRO A 143 19.52 21.14 -18.30
N GLY A 144 20.47 21.24 -17.39
CA GLY A 144 21.64 20.36 -17.29
C GLY A 144 21.48 19.21 -16.25
N LEU A 145 20.41 19.22 -15.44
CA LEU A 145 20.26 18.35 -14.28
C LEU A 145 19.20 17.28 -14.50
N THR A 146 19.41 16.11 -13.88
CA THR A 146 18.45 15.00 -13.82
C THR A 146 17.71 15.04 -12.48
N ALA A 147 16.38 15.06 -12.52
CA ALA A 147 15.54 15.01 -11.34
C ALA A 147 15.01 13.60 -11.07
N GLY A 148 15.08 13.16 -9.81
CA GLY A 148 14.46 11.92 -9.31
C GLY A 148 13.28 12.24 -8.40
N LEU A 149 12.07 12.21 -8.95
CA LEU A 149 10.87 12.73 -8.29
C LEU A 149 9.86 11.63 -8.00
N THR A 150 9.08 11.80 -6.93
CA THR A 150 8.00 10.86 -6.63
C THR A 150 6.86 10.97 -7.66
N PRO A 151 6.11 9.87 -7.91
CA PRO A 151 4.94 9.90 -8.79
C PRO A 151 3.93 11.00 -8.41
N ASP A 152 3.69 11.17 -7.11
CA ASP A 152 2.78 12.21 -6.59
C ASP A 152 3.28 13.60 -6.97
N PHE A 153 4.57 13.90 -6.75
CA PHE A 153 5.16 15.20 -7.10
C PHE A 153 5.15 15.46 -8.60
N ILE A 154 5.33 14.43 -9.43
CA ILE A 154 5.29 14.56 -10.91
C ILE A 154 3.88 14.89 -11.39
N GLY A 155 2.83 14.34 -10.74
CA GLY A 155 1.46 14.42 -11.23
C GLY A 155 0.61 15.54 -10.63
N ARG A 156 1.00 16.07 -9.46
CA ARG A 156 0.16 17.03 -8.72
C ARG A 156 0.37 18.47 -9.18
N PRO A 157 -0.66 19.32 -9.19
CA PRO A 157 -0.54 20.75 -9.52
C PRO A 157 0.45 21.51 -8.63
N ASP A 158 0.56 21.13 -7.35
CA ASP A 158 1.49 21.68 -6.35
C ASP A 158 2.88 21.02 -6.36
N GLY A 159 3.14 20.18 -7.34
CA GLY A 159 4.42 19.52 -7.59
C GLY A 159 5.14 20.07 -8.81
N LEU A 160 5.68 19.16 -9.64
CA LEU A 160 6.46 19.50 -10.83
C LEU A 160 5.69 20.39 -11.82
N PRO A 161 4.40 20.14 -12.17
CA PRO A 161 3.66 21.00 -13.09
C PRO A 161 3.59 22.46 -12.62
N GLY A 162 3.34 22.68 -11.32
CA GLY A 162 3.30 24.02 -10.76
C GLY A 162 4.67 24.67 -10.71
N LEU A 163 5.74 23.95 -10.37
CA LEU A 163 7.11 24.48 -10.43
C LEU A 163 7.52 24.86 -11.85
N GLN A 164 7.08 24.10 -12.85
CA GLN A 164 7.31 24.43 -14.25
C GLN A 164 6.58 25.72 -14.65
N GLN A 165 5.39 25.94 -14.14
CA GLN A 165 4.62 27.14 -14.41
C GLN A 165 5.17 28.37 -13.67
N GLU A 166 5.44 28.27 -12.38
CA GLU A 166 5.85 29.39 -11.51
C GLU A 166 7.31 29.78 -11.71
N TYR A 167 8.21 28.77 -11.76
CA TYR A 167 9.66 28.97 -11.81
C TYR A 167 10.26 28.72 -13.19
N ALA A 168 9.49 28.24 -14.17
CA ALA A 168 9.98 27.79 -15.48
C ALA A 168 11.03 26.66 -15.39
N ILE A 169 11.03 25.87 -14.33
CA ILE A 169 11.97 24.76 -14.11
C ILE A 169 11.74 23.67 -15.16
N ARG A 170 12.77 23.34 -15.93
CA ARG A 170 12.74 22.26 -16.93
C ARG A 170 14.01 21.43 -16.81
N PHE A 171 13.87 20.22 -16.25
CA PHE A 171 14.99 19.29 -16.12
C PHE A 171 15.35 18.65 -17.45
N SER A 172 16.62 18.27 -17.62
CA SER A 172 17.09 17.48 -18.78
C SER A 172 16.39 16.12 -18.83
N GLN A 173 16.21 15.50 -17.67
CA GLN A 173 15.50 14.23 -17.49
C GLN A 173 14.75 14.22 -16.16
N VAL A 174 13.55 13.63 -16.15
CA VAL A 174 12.78 13.34 -14.94
C VAL A 174 12.65 11.83 -14.80
N ARG A 175 13.09 11.28 -13.68
CA ARG A 175 12.95 9.87 -13.31
C ARG A 175 11.92 9.76 -12.20
N SER A 176 10.92 8.91 -12.42
CA SER A 176 9.95 8.59 -11.37
C SER A 176 10.57 7.60 -10.39
N LEU A 177 10.73 8.00 -9.13
CA LEU A 177 11.36 7.23 -8.06
C LEU A 177 10.43 7.13 -6.85
N LEU A 178 10.43 5.95 -6.20
CA LEU A 178 9.72 5.80 -4.93
C LEU A 178 10.45 6.57 -3.82
N GLN A 179 9.70 6.99 -2.79
CA GLN A 179 10.20 7.72 -1.60
C GLN A 179 11.46 7.05 -1.01
N ALA A 180 11.43 5.72 -0.84
CA ALA A 180 12.54 4.97 -0.25
C ALA A 180 13.81 4.91 -1.12
N VAL A 181 13.70 5.16 -2.42
CA VAL A 181 14.80 4.99 -3.39
C VAL A 181 15.46 6.31 -3.76
N LYS A 182 14.69 7.41 -3.78
CA LYS A 182 15.17 8.71 -4.30
C LYS A 182 16.37 9.26 -3.54
N TYR A 183 16.41 9.13 -2.21
CA TYR A 183 17.56 9.59 -1.41
C TYR A 183 18.83 8.82 -1.73
N THR A 184 18.75 7.49 -1.87
CA THR A 184 19.89 6.66 -2.29
C THR A 184 20.34 7.00 -3.70
N ALA A 185 19.39 7.26 -4.61
CA ALA A 185 19.70 7.66 -5.98
C ALA A 185 20.44 9.03 -6.03
N LEU A 186 20.03 9.99 -5.19
CA LEU A 186 20.67 11.30 -5.07
C LEU A 186 22.10 11.17 -4.52
N VAL A 187 22.26 10.46 -3.40
CA VAL A 187 23.59 10.26 -2.75
C VAL A 187 24.56 9.55 -3.67
N ASN A 188 24.11 8.57 -4.43
CA ASN A 188 24.94 7.83 -5.39
C ASN A 188 25.18 8.57 -6.72
N GLY A 189 24.68 9.79 -6.88
CA GLY A 189 24.85 10.58 -8.10
C GLY A 189 24.06 10.09 -9.32
N ASN A 190 23.07 9.22 -9.12
CA ASN A 190 22.20 8.74 -10.20
C ASN A 190 21.17 9.78 -10.65
N VAL A 191 20.87 10.75 -9.77
CA VAL A 191 20.08 11.96 -10.02
C VAL A 191 20.73 13.14 -9.30
N ASP A 192 20.39 14.36 -9.69
CA ASP A 192 21.00 15.59 -9.15
C ASP A 192 20.07 16.33 -8.20
N VAL A 193 18.78 16.19 -8.41
CA VAL A 193 17.71 16.87 -7.67
C VAL A 193 16.64 15.87 -7.27
N ILE A 194 16.11 15.99 -6.05
CA ILE A 194 14.93 15.22 -5.60
C ILE A 194 13.89 16.16 -5.00
N ASP A 195 12.61 15.72 -5.04
CA ASP A 195 11.59 16.21 -4.12
C ASP A 195 11.81 15.57 -2.75
N GLY A 196 11.37 16.23 -1.69
CA GLY A 196 11.38 15.76 -0.31
C GLY A 196 10.32 16.49 0.49
N TYR A 197 10.37 16.30 1.79
CA TYR A 197 9.53 17.02 2.72
C TYR A 197 10.38 17.75 3.75
N SER A 198 9.93 18.92 4.21
CA SER A 198 10.67 19.77 5.15
C SER A 198 10.98 19.09 6.50
N THR A 199 10.30 18.02 6.82
CA THR A 199 10.48 17.20 8.03
C THR A 199 11.24 15.90 7.79
N ASP A 200 11.70 15.61 6.55
CA ASP A 200 12.41 14.37 6.22
C ASP A 200 13.77 14.29 6.96
N GLY A 201 13.95 13.29 7.81
CA GLY A 201 15.17 13.06 8.58
C GLY A 201 16.38 12.72 7.70
N LEU A 202 16.16 12.12 6.51
CA LEU A 202 17.22 11.77 5.56
C LEU A 202 17.92 12.99 4.95
N ILE A 203 17.26 14.15 4.89
CA ILE A 203 17.88 15.41 4.48
C ILE A 203 19.04 15.76 5.40
N ALA A 204 18.78 15.76 6.72
CA ALA A 204 19.80 16.06 7.73
C ALA A 204 20.89 14.98 7.77
N ARG A 205 20.51 13.70 7.71
CA ARG A 205 21.44 12.57 7.72
C ARG A 205 22.49 12.60 6.60
N HIS A 206 22.07 12.99 5.41
CA HIS A 206 22.96 13.04 4.23
C HIS A 206 23.53 14.42 3.97
N GLY A 207 23.30 15.41 4.86
CA GLY A 207 23.79 16.77 4.73
C GLY A 207 23.28 17.45 3.45
N LEU A 208 22.08 17.12 2.98
CA LEU A 208 21.56 17.65 1.73
C LEU A 208 21.19 19.14 1.86
N VAL A 209 21.36 19.87 0.78
CA VAL A 209 20.98 21.28 0.68
C VAL A 209 19.51 21.36 0.20
N VAL A 210 18.65 21.95 1.03
CA VAL A 210 17.29 22.27 0.66
C VAL A 210 17.26 23.64 0.00
N LEU A 211 16.69 23.74 -1.19
CA LEU A 211 16.57 24.99 -1.91
C LEU A 211 15.39 25.80 -1.36
N THR A 212 15.61 27.11 -1.15
CA THR A 212 14.59 28.02 -0.65
C THR A 212 13.56 28.30 -1.74
N ASP A 213 12.27 28.16 -1.40
CA ASP A 213 11.15 28.62 -2.20
C ASP A 213 11.04 30.15 -2.11
N ASP A 214 11.78 30.88 -2.93
CA ASP A 214 11.93 32.33 -2.89
C ASP A 214 10.72 33.10 -3.47
N ARG A 215 9.76 32.39 -4.10
CA ARG A 215 8.49 32.96 -4.55
C ARG A 215 7.29 32.53 -3.72
N GLY A 216 7.48 31.61 -2.73
CA GLY A 216 6.42 31.09 -1.89
C GLY A 216 5.37 30.32 -2.69
N PHE A 217 5.80 29.45 -3.58
CA PHE A 217 4.93 28.64 -4.42
C PHE A 217 4.22 27.55 -3.60
N PHE A 218 4.94 26.87 -2.71
CA PHE A 218 4.36 25.81 -1.92
C PHE A 218 3.41 26.38 -0.86
N PRO A 219 2.16 25.92 -0.83
CA PRO A 219 1.22 26.32 0.22
C PRO A 219 1.62 25.70 1.58
N PRO A 220 1.06 26.20 2.68
CA PRO A 220 1.25 25.62 3.99
C PRO A 220 0.58 24.23 4.06
N TYR A 221 1.29 23.26 4.64
CA TYR A 221 0.84 21.89 4.86
C TYR A 221 0.83 21.57 6.35
N GLU A 222 -0.05 22.24 7.12
CA GLU A 222 -0.20 21.92 8.54
C GLU A 222 -0.76 20.52 8.72
N ALA A 223 -0.06 19.70 9.53
CA ALA A 223 -0.49 18.35 9.84
C ALA A 223 -1.68 18.35 10.81
N ALA A 224 -2.69 17.54 10.55
CA ALA A 224 -3.86 17.39 11.41
C ALA A 224 -4.45 15.97 11.30
N ALA A 225 -5.25 15.58 12.30
CA ALA A 225 -6.05 14.38 12.19
C ALA A 225 -7.29 14.67 11.33
N LEU A 226 -7.46 13.87 10.27
CA LEU A 226 -8.63 13.89 9.41
C LEU A 226 -9.54 12.72 9.77
N VAL A 227 -10.79 13.01 10.14
CA VAL A 227 -11.72 12.03 10.72
C VAL A 227 -13.00 11.91 9.92
N SER A 228 -13.59 10.71 9.84
CA SER A 228 -14.88 10.49 9.20
C SER A 228 -16.00 11.14 10.03
N GLY A 229 -17.06 11.64 9.39
CA GLY A 229 -18.22 12.20 10.08
C GLY A 229 -18.92 11.18 10.98
N ARG A 230 -18.91 9.90 10.58
CA ARG A 230 -19.38 8.82 11.42
C ARG A 230 -18.59 8.74 12.73
N PHE A 231 -17.28 8.71 12.67
CA PHE A 231 -16.39 8.68 13.85
C PHE A 231 -16.61 9.94 14.71
N TYR A 232 -16.67 11.11 14.08
CA TYR A 232 -16.89 12.39 14.76
C TYR A 232 -18.16 12.41 15.62
N ARG A 233 -19.23 11.77 15.14
CA ARG A 233 -20.52 11.68 15.85
C ARG A 233 -20.58 10.52 16.86
N GLU A 234 -20.02 9.36 16.51
CA GLU A 234 -20.10 8.16 17.36
C GLU A 234 -19.12 8.18 18.54
N PHE A 235 -17.97 8.87 18.39
CA PHE A 235 -16.88 8.85 19.36
C PHE A 235 -16.40 10.24 19.78
N PRO A 236 -17.27 11.12 20.32
CA PRO A 236 -16.88 12.49 20.67
C PRO A 236 -15.76 12.57 21.71
N GLN A 237 -15.63 11.59 22.61
CA GLN A 237 -14.53 11.50 23.57
C GLN A 237 -13.22 11.13 22.90
N ALA A 238 -13.23 10.30 21.85
CA ALA A 238 -12.04 9.97 21.06
C ALA A 238 -11.58 11.20 20.23
N VAL A 239 -12.52 11.95 19.67
CA VAL A 239 -12.24 13.23 19.00
C VAL A 239 -11.59 14.22 19.94
N ALA A 240 -12.10 14.34 21.16
CA ALA A 240 -11.50 15.20 22.19
C ALA A 240 -10.08 14.73 22.56
N ALA A 241 -9.87 13.42 22.72
CA ALA A 241 -8.55 12.86 23.00
C ALA A 241 -7.54 13.15 21.88
N LEU A 242 -7.91 12.97 20.61
CA LEU A 242 -7.02 13.30 19.48
C LEU A 242 -6.72 14.81 19.42
N SER A 243 -7.67 15.64 19.80
CA SER A 243 -7.49 17.09 19.85
C SER A 243 -6.53 17.56 20.95
N GLU A 244 -6.20 16.69 21.93
CA GLU A 244 -5.16 16.98 22.92
C GLU A 244 -3.76 17.13 22.30
N LEU A 245 -3.53 16.60 21.09
CA LEU A 245 -2.29 16.74 20.34
C LEU A 245 -2.15 18.11 19.66
N SER A 246 -3.23 18.87 19.52
CA SER A 246 -3.23 20.13 18.78
C SER A 246 -2.25 21.14 19.35
N GLY A 247 -1.39 21.70 18.48
CA GLY A 247 -0.39 22.70 18.83
C GLY A 247 0.77 22.18 19.71
N ARG A 248 0.87 20.87 19.96
CA ARG A 248 1.89 20.31 20.85
C ARG A 248 3.10 19.70 20.14
N ILE A 249 3.00 19.44 18.86
CA ILE A 249 4.10 18.90 18.06
C ILE A 249 4.63 20.04 17.19
N ASP A 250 5.75 20.63 17.57
CA ASP A 250 6.40 21.61 16.71
C ASP A 250 7.29 20.95 15.65
N GLN A 251 7.79 21.77 14.75
CA GLN A 251 8.62 21.29 13.62
C GLN A 251 9.95 20.69 14.07
N VAL A 252 10.52 21.18 15.18
CA VAL A 252 11.78 20.64 15.71
C VAL A 252 11.58 19.26 16.29
N LEU A 253 10.52 19.09 17.09
CA LEU A 253 10.15 17.80 17.64
C LEU A 253 9.86 16.79 16.52
N MET A 254 9.07 17.19 15.50
CA MET A 254 8.73 16.27 14.41
C MET A 254 9.95 15.79 13.63
N ARG A 255 10.89 16.68 13.31
CA ARG A 255 12.19 16.27 12.69
C ARG A 255 12.97 15.27 13.55
N GLN A 256 13.04 15.52 14.86
CA GLN A 256 13.74 14.60 15.78
C GLN A 256 13.06 13.22 15.83
N LEU A 257 11.72 13.20 15.82
CA LEU A 257 10.97 11.97 15.79
C LEU A 257 11.15 11.20 14.48
N ASN A 258 11.11 11.90 13.34
CA ASN A 258 11.41 11.32 12.03
C ASN A 258 12.85 10.79 11.95
N GLU A 259 13.83 11.53 12.45
CA GLU A 259 15.22 11.06 12.50
C GLU A 259 15.39 9.77 13.30
N ARG A 260 14.74 9.66 14.46
CA ARG A 260 14.75 8.42 15.27
C ARG A 260 14.21 7.21 14.51
N VAL A 261 13.17 7.40 13.70
CA VAL A 261 12.56 6.33 12.90
C VAL A 261 13.39 6.05 11.66
N GLU A 262 13.67 7.05 10.82
CA GLU A 262 14.26 6.88 9.50
C GLU A 262 15.75 6.58 9.56
N SER A 263 16.47 7.25 10.45
CA SER A 263 17.92 7.16 10.59
C SER A 263 18.38 6.35 11.78
N GLY A 264 17.68 6.47 12.90
CA GLY A 264 18.00 5.78 14.15
C GLY A 264 17.54 4.33 14.18
N GLY A 265 16.71 3.89 13.23
CA GLY A 265 16.17 2.53 13.15
C GLY A 265 15.35 2.14 14.38
N GLN A 266 14.79 3.12 15.10
CA GLN A 266 13.94 2.87 16.24
C GLN A 266 12.54 2.46 15.78
N GLU A 267 11.94 1.52 16.50
CA GLU A 267 10.58 1.07 16.19
C GLU A 267 9.56 2.19 16.40
N ILE A 268 8.69 2.41 15.41
CA ILE A 268 7.65 3.45 15.43
C ILE A 268 6.83 3.44 16.73
N PRO A 269 6.35 2.27 17.25
CA PRO A 269 5.58 2.24 18.49
C PRO A 269 6.35 2.78 19.71
N ARG A 270 7.66 2.60 19.75
CA ARG A 270 8.51 3.13 20.82
C ARG A 270 8.69 4.65 20.71
N VAL A 271 8.97 5.13 19.51
CA VAL A 271 9.14 6.57 19.26
C VAL A 271 7.82 7.29 19.57
N ALA A 272 6.68 6.75 19.13
CA ALA A 272 5.35 7.27 19.43
C ALA A 272 5.07 7.33 20.95
N ALA A 273 5.34 6.23 21.68
CA ALA A 273 5.15 6.18 23.13
C ALA A 273 6.05 7.17 23.87
N ALA A 274 7.32 7.29 23.44
CA ALA A 274 8.25 8.25 24.04
C ALA A 274 7.79 9.70 23.80
N ALA A 275 7.38 10.03 22.57
CA ALA A 275 6.85 11.34 22.23
C ALA A 275 5.59 11.69 23.04
N LEU A 276 4.64 10.78 23.16
CA LEU A 276 3.41 11.01 23.92
C LEU A 276 3.68 11.20 25.44
N ARG A 277 4.70 10.53 26.00
CA ARG A 277 5.14 10.75 27.39
C ARG A 277 5.80 12.13 27.55
N GLU A 278 6.67 12.51 26.62
CA GLU A 278 7.34 13.82 26.61
C GLU A 278 6.30 14.96 26.55
N LEU A 279 5.23 14.76 25.78
CA LEU A 279 4.09 15.65 25.70
C LEU A 279 3.14 15.60 26.91
N GLY A 280 3.38 14.68 27.88
CA GLY A 280 2.53 14.50 29.07
C GLY A 280 1.15 13.89 28.76
N LEU A 281 1.00 13.19 27.64
CA LEU A 281 -0.26 12.59 27.16
C LEU A 281 -0.39 11.10 27.52
N LEU A 282 0.73 10.45 27.89
CA LEU A 282 0.77 9.09 28.44
C LEU A 282 1.38 9.11 29.85
N ASP A 283 0.82 8.28 30.70
CA ASP A 283 1.40 8.05 32.04
C ASP A 283 2.80 7.43 31.90
N PRO A 284 3.82 7.94 32.63
CA PRO A 284 5.16 7.35 32.69
C PRO A 284 5.16 5.86 33.06
N ALA A 285 4.17 5.41 33.84
CA ALA A 285 4.00 4.00 34.23
C ALA A 285 3.37 3.13 33.14
N THR A 286 2.89 3.73 32.03
CA THR A 286 2.33 2.95 30.92
C THR A 286 3.41 2.05 30.33
N ARG A 287 3.17 0.75 30.39
CA ARG A 287 4.12 -0.29 29.97
C ARG A 287 4.56 -0.03 28.53
N GLU A 288 5.86 0.10 28.34
CA GLU A 288 6.41 0.24 26.97
C GLU A 288 5.93 -0.91 26.09
N PRO A 289 5.55 -0.63 24.83
CA PRO A 289 5.40 -1.70 23.86
C PRO A 289 6.65 -2.58 23.92
N ARG A 290 6.46 -3.89 24.04
CA ARG A 290 7.58 -4.85 24.24
C ARG A 290 8.59 -4.63 23.12
N ALA A 291 9.72 -4.05 23.51
CA ALA A 291 10.81 -3.80 22.60
C ALA A 291 11.45 -5.10 22.16
N SER A 292 11.66 -5.23 20.88
CA SER A 292 12.77 -6.05 20.38
C SER A 292 14.09 -5.40 20.86
N PRO A 293 15.03 -6.16 21.46
CA PRO A 293 16.26 -5.57 22.01
C PRO A 293 17.02 -4.80 20.93
N PRO A 294 17.54 -3.58 21.24
CA PRO A 294 18.36 -2.82 20.32
C PRO A 294 19.70 -3.56 20.15
N GLY A 295 19.94 -4.05 19.02
CA GLY A 295 21.15 -4.75 18.65
C GLY A 295 20.86 -5.61 17.44
N ARG A 296 21.82 -5.77 16.56
CA ARG A 296 21.80 -6.64 15.38
C ARG A 296 21.26 -8.04 15.70
N SER A 297 19.97 -8.14 16.06
CA SER A 297 19.29 -9.44 16.15
C SER A 297 19.40 -10.07 14.77
N SER A 298 19.89 -11.30 14.70
CA SER A 298 19.97 -12.01 13.43
C SER A 298 18.58 -11.95 12.78
N LEU A 299 18.50 -11.86 11.46
CA LEU A 299 17.24 -11.92 10.71
C LEU A 299 16.33 -13.03 11.25
N PHE A 300 16.92 -14.18 11.61
CA PHE A 300 16.21 -15.32 12.15
C PHE A 300 15.47 -14.99 13.46
N ARG A 301 16.09 -14.24 14.37
CA ARG A 301 15.44 -13.82 15.64
C ARG A 301 14.31 -12.84 15.37
N TYR A 302 14.48 -11.92 14.43
CA TYR A 302 13.43 -11.00 14.00
C TYR A 302 12.20 -11.75 13.46
N PHE A 303 12.40 -12.81 12.65
CA PHE A 303 11.31 -13.67 12.18
C PHE A 303 10.59 -14.40 13.31
N ILE A 304 11.34 -14.92 14.31
CA ILE A 304 10.75 -15.59 15.47
C ILE A 304 9.91 -14.62 16.29
N ASP A 305 10.40 -13.42 16.53
CA ASP A 305 9.71 -12.39 17.30
C ASP A 305 8.40 -11.96 16.61
N GLN A 306 8.38 -11.94 15.28
CA GLN A 306 7.22 -11.57 14.45
C GLN A 306 6.36 -12.78 14.00
N ARG A 307 6.57 -13.98 14.54
CA ARG A 307 5.88 -15.22 14.09
C ARG A 307 4.35 -15.15 14.11
N ALA A 308 3.78 -14.49 15.12
CA ALA A 308 2.32 -14.34 15.23
C ALA A 308 1.75 -13.45 14.12
N LEU A 309 2.42 -12.33 13.86
CA LEU A 309 2.10 -11.45 12.73
C LEU A 309 2.24 -12.19 11.40
N LEU A 310 3.36 -12.88 11.20
CA LEU A 310 3.60 -13.66 9.98
C LEU A 310 2.54 -14.72 9.74
N ALA A 311 2.12 -15.44 10.78
CA ALA A 311 1.07 -16.46 10.67
C ALA A 311 -0.26 -15.82 10.20
N THR A 312 -0.63 -14.67 10.77
CA THR A 312 -1.85 -13.93 10.39
C THR A 312 -1.77 -13.43 8.95
N LEU A 313 -0.64 -12.82 8.57
CA LEU A 313 -0.43 -12.30 7.21
C LEU A 313 -0.38 -13.42 6.17
N THR A 314 0.26 -14.55 6.49
CA THR A 314 0.32 -15.73 5.61
C THR A 314 -1.06 -16.34 5.40
N LEU A 315 -1.85 -16.49 6.48
CA LEU A 315 -3.22 -16.99 6.37
C LEU A 315 -4.08 -16.07 5.49
N ARG A 316 -4.01 -14.76 5.73
CA ARG A 316 -4.74 -13.77 4.92
C ARG A 316 -4.32 -13.82 3.45
N HIS A 317 -3.02 -13.89 3.18
CA HIS A 317 -2.47 -14.02 1.84
C HIS A 317 -2.96 -15.28 1.13
N LEU A 318 -2.91 -16.42 1.84
CA LEU A 318 -3.39 -17.69 1.33
C LEU A 318 -4.90 -17.68 1.04
N LEU A 319 -5.70 -17.06 1.90
CA LEU A 319 -7.15 -16.91 1.67
C LEU A 319 -7.44 -16.09 0.42
N LEU A 320 -6.73 -14.96 0.19
CA LEU A 320 -6.87 -14.17 -1.02
C LEU A 320 -6.60 -15.01 -2.27
N VAL A 321 -5.50 -15.77 -2.27
CA VAL A 321 -5.11 -16.63 -3.40
C VAL A 321 -6.12 -17.76 -3.61
N LEU A 322 -6.49 -18.50 -2.56
CA LEU A 322 -7.37 -19.64 -2.68
C LEU A 322 -8.79 -19.27 -3.12
N VAL A 323 -9.34 -18.19 -2.58
CA VAL A 323 -10.70 -17.73 -2.95
C VAL A 323 -10.72 -17.28 -4.41
N SER A 324 -9.75 -16.46 -4.84
CA SER A 324 -9.66 -16.00 -6.22
C SER A 324 -9.39 -17.14 -7.20
N LEU A 325 -8.53 -18.08 -6.84
CA LEU A 325 -8.22 -19.27 -7.65
C LEU A 325 -9.45 -20.18 -7.79
N ALA A 326 -10.15 -20.46 -6.70
CA ALA A 326 -11.38 -21.28 -6.74
C ALA A 326 -12.45 -20.65 -7.63
N ALA A 327 -12.66 -19.33 -7.53
CA ALA A 327 -13.56 -18.60 -8.41
C ALA A 327 -13.10 -18.69 -9.88
N ALA A 328 -11.79 -18.56 -10.14
CA ALA A 328 -11.23 -18.64 -11.49
C ALA A 328 -11.39 -20.05 -12.09
N ILE A 329 -11.19 -21.11 -11.31
CA ILE A 329 -11.41 -22.49 -11.74
C ILE A 329 -12.90 -22.68 -12.09
N ALA A 330 -13.81 -22.23 -11.23
CA ALA A 330 -15.25 -22.36 -11.44
C ALA A 330 -15.74 -21.68 -12.72
N VAL A 331 -15.06 -20.64 -13.19
CA VAL A 331 -15.40 -19.91 -14.42
C VAL A 331 -14.58 -20.39 -15.63
N ALA A 332 -13.28 -20.45 -15.51
CA ALA A 332 -12.38 -20.74 -16.64
C ALA A 332 -12.48 -22.19 -17.12
N LEU A 333 -12.69 -23.15 -16.21
CA LEU A 333 -12.78 -24.56 -16.58
C LEU A 333 -14.02 -24.83 -17.48
N PRO A 334 -15.25 -24.46 -17.10
CA PRO A 334 -16.42 -24.62 -17.98
C PRO A 334 -16.28 -23.87 -19.30
N ILE A 335 -15.75 -22.64 -19.30
CA ILE A 335 -15.54 -21.87 -20.53
C ILE A 335 -14.53 -22.58 -21.42
N GLY A 336 -13.41 -23.07 -20.89
CA GLY A 336 -12.39 -23.81 -21.64
C GLY A 336 -12.95 -25.09 -22.30
N LEU A 337 -13.81 -25.83 -21.57
CA LEU A 337 -14.51 -26.99 -22.08
C LEU A 337 -15.52 -26.62 -23.18
N ALA A 338 -16.22 -25.51 -23.05
CA ALA A 338 -17.19 -25.03 -24.04
C ALA A 338 -16.51 -24.55 -25.33
N LEU A 339 -15.32 -23.91 -25.20
CA LEU A 339 -14.55 -23.41 -26.34
C LEU A 339 -13.99 -24.52 -27.22
N GLU A 340 -13.78 -25.72 -26.71
CA GLU A 340 -13.41 -26.89 -27.53
C GLU A 340 -14.42 -27.11 -28.66
N ARG A 341 -15.71 -26.84 -28.39
CA ARG A 341 -16.78 -27.01 -29.38
C ARG A 341 -16.98 -25.76 -30.29
N ALA A 342 -16.35 -24.65 -29.97
CA ALA A 342 -16.55 -23.39 -30.68
C ALA A 342 -15.69 -23.24 -31.94
N GLY A 343 -14.82 -24.19 -32.24
CA GLY A 343 -14.02 -24.21 -33.46
C GLY A 343 -13.16 -22.94 -33.62
N ALA A 344 -13.34 -22.25 -34.76
CA ALA A 344 -12.57 -21.05 -35.08
C ALA A 344 -12.81 -19.86 -34.13
N ALA A 345 -13.92 -19.82 -33.37
CA ALA A 345 -14.23 -18.77 -32.44
C ALA A 345 -13.45 -18.91 -31.10
N ALA A 346 -12.84 -20.06 -30.83
CA ALA A 346 -12.13 -20.30 -29.56
C ALA A 346 -10.89 -19.40 -29.40
N GLU A 347 -10.03 -19.33 -30.41
CA GLU A 347 -8.77 -18.57 -30.32
C GLU A 347 -8.99 -17.06 -30.10
N PRO A 348 -9.92 -16.36 -30.79
CA PRO A 348 -10.22 -14.97 -30.47
C PRO A 348 -10.66 -14.74 -29.02
N VAL A 349 -11.49 -15.63 -28.46
CA VAL A 349 -11.94 -15.54 -27.07
C VAL A 349 -10.76 -15.74 -26.10
N ILE A 350 -9.94 -16.75 -26.32
CA ILE A 350 -8.76 -17.01 -25.49
C ILE A 350 -7.78 -15.83 -25.53
N ARG A 351 -7.56 -15.23 -26.71
CA ARG A 351 -6.72 -14.03 -26.86
C ARG A 351 -7.28 -12.86 -26.07
N ALA A 352 -8.60 -12.67 -26.06
CA ALA A 352 -9.23 -11.58 -25.28
C ALA A 352 -8.93 -11.74 -23.79
N PHE A 353 -9.01 -12.97 -23.23
CA PHE A 353 -8.58 -13.21 -21.84
C PHE A 353 -7.06 -13.04 -21.66
N GLY A 354 -6.25 -13.35 -22.67
CA GLY A 354 -4.80 -13.14 -22.66
C GLY A 354 -4.41 -11.66 -22.51
N VAL A 355 -5.21 -10.74 -23.07
CA VAL A 355 -4.98 -9.29 -22.93
C VAL A 355 -5.00 -8.86 -21.45
N LEU A 356 -5.80 -9.49 -20.60
CA LEU A 356 -5.83 -9.17 -19.16
C LEU A 356 -4.46 -9.38 -18.49
N GLN A 357 -3.68 -10.36 -18.94
CA GLN A 357 -2.34 -10.59 -18.38
C GLN A 357 -1.28 -9.63 -18.90
N THR A 358 -1.55 -8.89 -19.97
CA THR A 358 -0.63 -7.83 -20.45
C THR A 358 -0.73 -6.56 -19.63
N ILE A 359 -1.81 -6.38 -18.88
CA ILE A 359 -1.99 -5.23 -17.99
C ILE A 359 -1.08 -5.43 -16.76
N PRO A 360 -0.19 -4.48 -16.40
CA PRO A 360 0.60 -4.61 -15.18
C PRO A 360 -0.29 -4.80 -13.94
N GLY A 361 0.10 -5.71 -13.02
CA GLY A 361 -0.71 -6.07 -11.86
C GLY A 361 -1.14 -4.88 -11.00
N ILE A 362 -0.23 -3.94 -10.77
CA ILE A 362 -0.53 -2.72 -10.03
C ILE A 362 -1.56 -1.84 -10.77
N ALA A 363 -1.51 -1.78 -12.11
CA ALA A 363 -2.47 -1.02 -12.89
C ALA A 363 -3.86 -1.67 -12.86
N LEU A 364 -3.94 -3.00 -12.94
CA LEU A 364 -5.21 -3.71 -12.84
C LEU A 364 -5.88 -3.47 -11.48
N ILE A 365 -5.11 -3.55 -10.39
CA ILE A 365 -5.60 -3.26 -9.05
C ILE A 365 -6.08 -1.80 -8.97
N ALA A 366 -5.33 -0.84 -9.53
CA ALA A 366 -5.70 0.56 -9.54
C ALA A 366 -7.01 0.82 -10.31
N PHE A 367 -7.24 0.14 -11.44
CA PHE A 367 -8.50 0.22 -12.18
C PHE A 367 -9.72 -0.31 -11.40
N MET A 368 -9.51 -1.20 -10.44
CA MET A 368 -10.60 -1.71 -9.61
C MET A 368 -11.01 -0.72 -8.51
N ILE A 369 -10.15 0.22 -8.11
CA ILE A 369 -10.43 1.16 -7.02
C ILE A 369 -11.68 2.01 -7.28
N PRO A 370 -11.84 2.71 -8.42
CA PRO A 370 -13.03 3.52 -8.68
C PRO A 370 -14.32 2.69 -8.79
N LEU A 371 -14.22 1.41 -9.15
CA LEU A 371 -15.37 0.52 -9.35
C LEU A 371 -15.80 -0.19 -8.06
N LEU A 372 -14.84 -0.69 -7.29
CA LEU A 372 -15.06 -1.60 -6.17
C LEU A 372 -14.54 -1.05 -4.83
N GLY A 373 -13.91 0.11 -4.84
CA GLY A 373 -13.28 0.69 -3.67
C GLY A 373 -11.90 0.08 -3.38
N ILE A 374 -11.50 0.11 -2.11
CA ILE A 374 -10.23 -0.42 -1.62
C ILE A 374 -10.45 -1.65 -0.73
N GLY A 375 -9.38 -2.41 -0.48
CA GLY A 375 -9.39 -3.56 0.42
C GLY A 375 -9.52 -4.90 -0.31
N VAL A 376 -10.17 -5.87 0.35
CA VAL A 376 -10.17 -7.29 -0.06
C VAL A 376 -10.90 -7.52 -1.38
N VAL A 377 -12.05 -6.86 -1.61
CA VAL A 377 -12.89 -7.12 -2.79
C VAL A 377 -12.18 -6.81 -4.11
N PRO A 378 -11.61 -5.61 -4.33
CA PRO A 378 -10.90 -5.32 -5.58
C PRO A 378 -9.64 -6.19 -5.75
N ALA A 379 -8.97 -6.58 -4.65
CA ALA A 379 -7.86 -7.51 -4.70
C ALA A 379 -8.28 -8.89 -5.21
N LEU A 380 -9.37 -9.45 -4.66
CA LEU A 380 -9.92 -10.74 -5.11
C LEU A 380 -10.31 -10.72 -6.60
N VAL A 381 -10.94 -9.63 -7.06
CA VAL A 381 -11.32 -9.50 -8.47
C VAL A 381 -10.10 -9.42 -9.37
N ALA A 382 -9.08 -8.66 -9.01
CA ALA A 382 -7.84 -8.57 -9.78
C ALA A 382 -7.13 -9.93 -9.86
N LEU A 383 -6.97 -10.62 -8.74
CA LEU A 383 -6.37 -11.96 -8.69
C LEU A 383 -7.17 -12.99 -9.48
N PHE A 384 -8.49 -12.95 -9.39
CA PHE A 384 -9.40 -13.76 -10.19
C PHE A 384 -9.16 -13.55 -11.69
N LEU A 385 -9.14 -12.30 -12.15
CA LEU A 385 -8.93 -11.97 -13.56
C LEU A 385 -7.57 -12.48 -14.09
N TYR A 386 -6.50 -12.33 -13.30
CA TYR A 386 -5.19 -12.87 -13.66
C TYR A 386 -5.14 -14.39 -13.72
N SER A 387 -5.94 -15.07 -12.91
CA SER A 387 -5.98 -16.53 -12.87
C SER A 387 -6.76 -17.14 -14.03
N LEU A 388 -7.63 -16.38 -14.70
CA LEU A 388 -8.51 -16.91 -15.75
C LEU A 388 -7.74 -17.45 -16.97
N TYR A 389 -6.79 -16.68 -17.49
CA TYR A 389 -6.12 -17.04 -18.74
C TYR A 389 -5.30 -18.35 -18.68
N PRO A 390 -4.43 -18.57 -17.68
CA PRO A 390 -3.67 -19.82 -17.59
C PRO A 390 -4.57 -21.04 -17.48
N ILE A 391 -5.65 -20.95 -16.70
CA ILE A 391 -6.60 -22.06 -16.52
C ILE A 391 -7.37 -22.30 -17.82
N LEU A 392 -7.91 -21.24 -18.42
CA LEU A 392 -8.68 -21.31 -19.66
C LEU A 392 -7.86 -21.89 -20.81
N ARG A 393 -6.64 -21.35 -21.03
CA ARG A 393 -5.75 -21.78 -22.12
C ARG A 393 -5.35 -23.25 -21.99
N ASN A 394 -4.95 -23.66 -20.79
CA ASN A 394 -4.54 -25.04 -20.55
C ASN A 394 -5.73 -26.02 -20.60
N THR A 395 -6.91 -25.61 -20.15
CA THR A 395 -8.14 -26.42 -20.28
C THR A 395 -8.48 -26.65 -21.75
N TYR A 396 -8.51 -25.57 -22.54
CA TYR A 396 -8.80 -25.66 -23.96
C TYR A 396 -7.78 -26.52 -24.71
N SER A 397 -6.48 -26.25 -24.54
CA SER A 397 -5.43 -27.02 -25.25
C SER A 397 -5.41 -28.48 -24.80
N GLY A 398 -5.52 -28.74 -23.50
CA GLY A 398 -5.51 -30.10 -22.97
C GLY A 398 -6.66 -30.96 -23.51
N VAL A 399 -7.85 -30.39 -23.61
CA VAL A 399 -9.02 -31.15 -24.13
C VAL A 399 -8.97 -31.27 -25.66
N ARG A 400 -8.53 -30.25 -26.38
CA ARG A 400 -8.41 -30.24 -27.82
C ARG A 400 -7.35 -31.23 -28.31
N ASP A 401 -6.19 -31.24 -27.65
CA ASP A 401 -5.02 -31.99 -28.05
C ASP A 401 -4.94 -33.38 -27.37
N ALA A 402 -6.04 -33.80 -26.68
CA ALA A 402 -6.14 -35.12 -26.08
C ALA A 402 -5.99 -36.21 -27.15
N ALA A 403 -5.19 -37.24 -26.84
CA ALA A 403 -4.74 -38.34 -27.73
C ALA A 403 -5.71 -38.65 -28.88
N PRO A 404 -5.41 -38.26 -30.14
CA PRO A 404 -6.35 -38.39 -31.26
C PRO A 404 -6.79 -39.84 -31.51
N ASP A 405 -5.88 -40.81 -31.30
CA ASP A 405 -6.19 -42.21 -31.47
C ASP A 405 -7.19 -42.74 -30.45
N ALA A 406 -7.09 -42.29 -29.19
CA ALA A 406 -8.03 -42.68 -28.15
C ALA A 406 -9.43 -42.07 -28.42
N VAL A 407 -9.48 -40.85 -28.95
CA VAL A 407 -10.74 -40.19 -29.35
C VAL A 407 -11.38 -40.89 -30.55
N ALA A 408 -10.57 -41.29 -31.55
CA ALA A 408 -11.04 -42.03 -32.73
C ALA A 408 -11.58 -43.42 -32.34
N ALA A 409 -10.89 -44.14 -31.45
CA ALA A 409 -11.35 -45.42 -30.94
C ALA A 409 -12.68 -45.28 -30.16
N ALA A 410 -12.81 -44.27 -29.34
CA ALA A 410 -14.06 -44.01 -28.60
C ALA A 410 -15.25 -43.75 -29.55
N HIS A 411 -15.04 -42.98 -30.62
CA HIS A 411 -16.08 -42.77 -31.65
C HIS A 411 -16.41 -44.07 -32.41
N ALA A 412 -15.41 -44.91 -32.72
CA ALA A 412 -15.62 -46.19 -33.36
C ALA A 412 -16.44 -47.17 -32.49
N LEU A 413 -16.32 -47.03 -31.15
CA LEU A 413 -17.13 -47.77 -30.17
C LEU A 413 -18.56 -47.19 -29.98
N GLY A 414 -18.93 -46.16 -30.73
CA GLY A 414 -20.27 -45.58 -30.68
C GLY A 414 -20.52 -44.60 -29.49
N MET A 415 -19.45 -44.12 -28.85
CA MET A 415 -19.59 -43.17 -27.75
C MET A 415 -20.14 -41.83 -28.25
N THR A 416 -21.09 -41.28 -27.49
CA THR A 416 -21.60 -39.92 -27.76
C THR A 416 -20.53 -38.87 -27.49
N ALA A 417 -20.67 -37.67 -28.09
CA ALA A 417 -19.72 -36.55 -27.88
C ALA A 417 -19.54 -36.20 -26.38
N GLY A 418 -20.60 -36.30 -25.58
CA GLY A 418 -20.54 -36.10 -24.12
C GLY A 418 -19.73 -37.17 -23.42
N GLN A 419 -19.94 -38.47 -23.80
CA GLN A 419 -19.16 -39.61 -23.27
C GLN A 419 -17.67 -39.48 -23.63
N VAL A 420 -17.37 -39.14 -24.88
CA VAL A 420 -15.98 -38.88 -25.33
C VAL A 420 -15.34 -37.74 -24.52
N LEU A 421 -16.07 -36.64 -24.28
CA LEU A 421 -15.53 -35.54 -23.49
C LEU A 421 -15.25 -35.96 -22.04
N TYR A 422 -16.22 -36.56 -21.35
CA TYR A 422 -16.08 -36.83 -19.90
C TYR A 422 -15.27 -38.10 -19.59
N LEU A 423 -15.31 -39.12 -20.44
CA LEU A 423 -14.68 -40.40 -20.16
C LEU A 423 -13.32 -40.59 -20.84
N VAL A 424 -13.01 -39.80 -21.88
CA VAL A 424 -11.77 -39.91 -22.64
C VAL A 424 -10.96 -38.62 -22.58
N ARG A 425 -11.48 -37.54 -23.15
CA ARG A 425 -10.70 -36.30 -23.29
C ARG A 425 -10.38 -35.65 -21.95
N LEU A 426 -11.34 -35.51 -21.04
CA LEU A 426 -11.16 -34.82 -19.75
C LEU A 426 -10.16 -35.58 -18.85
N PRO A 427 -10.20 -36.91 -18.69
CA PRO A 427 -9.17 -37.64 -17.99
C PRO A 427 -7.76 -37.46 -18.61
N LEU A 428 -7.63 -37.55 -19.94
CA LEU A 428 -6.36 -37.34 -20.63
C LEU A 428 -5.84 -35.90 -20.56
N ALA A 429 -6.74 -34.91 -20.51
CA ALA A 429 -6.41 -33.49 -20.38
C ALA A 429 -6.08 -33.08 -18.94
N SER A 430 -6.45 -33.90 -17.95
CA SER A 430 -6.36 -33.52 -16.54
C SER A 430 -4.94 -33.08 -16.09
N PRO A 431 -3.83 -33.65 -16.54
CA PRO A 431 -2.50 -33.14 -16.19
C PRO A 431 -2.23 -31.75 -16.75
N ILE A 432 -2.67 -31.44 -17.98
CA ILE A 432 -2.49 -30.14 -18.62
C ILE A 432 -3.38 -29.08 -17.92
N ILE A 433 -4.61 -29.45 -17.56
CA ILE A 433 -5.50 -28.59 -16.79
C ILE A 433 -4.87 -28.28 -15.43
N MET A 434 -4.33 -29.27 -14.73
CA MET A 434 -3.66 -29.08 -13.45
C MET A 434 -2.42 -28.19 -13.59
N ALA A 435 -1.65 -28.32 -14.66
CA ALA A 435 -0.52 -27.41 -14.95
C ALA A 435 -1.00 -25.95 -15.10
N GLY A 436 -2.15 -25.72 -15.74
CA GLY A 436 -2.78 -24.39 -15.83
C GLY A 436 -3.21 -23.84 -14.48
N ILE A 437 -3.83 -24.66 -13.63
CA ILE A 437 -4.22 -24.28 -12.26
C ILE A 437 -2.98 -23.98 -11.41
N ARG A 438 -1.95 -24.80 -11.49
CA ARG A 438 -0.67 -24.61 -10.80
C ARG A 438 0.00 -23.29 -11.20
N THR A 439 0.06 -23.00 -12.51
CA THR A 439 0.59 -21.73 -13.02
C THR A 439 -0.20 -20.54 -12.49
N ALA A 440 -1.54 -20.59 -12.52
CA ALA A 440 -2.39 -19.55 -11.99
C ALA A 440 -2.18 -19.34 -10.49
N ALA A 441 -2.05 -20.40 -9.71
CA ALA A 441 -1.81 -20.35 -8.27
C ALA A 441 -0.48 -19.66 -7.93
N VAL A 442 0.61 -20.04 -8.60
CA VAL A 442 1.96 -19.47 -8.38
C VAL A 442 1.98 -17.98 -8.75
N ILE A 443 1.42 -17.61 -9.92
CA ILE A 443 1.25 -16.21 -10.32
C ILE A 443 0.41 -15.48 -9.29
N GLY A 444 -0.69 -16.09 -8.81
CA GLY A 444 -1.58 -15.54 -7.80
C GLY A 444 -0.86 -15.22 -6.50
N VAL A 445 0.02 -16.10 -5.99
CA VAL A 445 0.82 -15.83 -4.78
C VAL A 445 1.71 -14.60 -4.98
N GLY A 446 2.42 -14.51 -6.11
CA GLY A 446 3.26 -13.34 -6.39
C GLY A 446 2.44 -12.04 -6.50
N THR A 447 1.36 -12.08 -7.26
CA THR A 447 0.50 -10.90 -7.50
C THR A 447 -0.25 -10.45 -6.24
N ALA A 448 -0.61 -11.37 -5.34
CA ALA A 448 -1.28 -11.04 -4.08
C ALA A 448 -0.43 -10.16 -3.15
N THR A 449 0.91 -10.07 -3.32
CA THR A 449 1.72 -9.10 -2.59
C THR A 449 1.36 -7.66 -2.94
N LEU A 450 0.89 -7.41 -4.17
CA LEU A 450 0.46 -6.08 -4.62
C LEU A 450 -0.87 -5.65 -4.00
N ALA A 451 -1.65 -6.58 -3.46
CA ALA A 451 -2.91 -6.28 -2.76
C ALA A 451 -2.70 -5.42 -1.50
N ALA A 452 -1.49 -5.41 -0.94
CA ALA A 452 -1.10 -4.54 0.17
C ALA A 452 -1.23 -3.05 -0.19
N PHE A 453 -0.95 -2.64 -1.44
CA PHE A 453 -1.07 -1.25 -1.87
C PHE A 453 -2.49 -0.68 -1.78
N ILE A 454 -3.50 -1.53 -1.74
CA ILE A 454 -4.90 -1.13 -1.59
C ILE A 454 -5.50 -1.55 -0.24
N GLY A 455 -4.65 -1.91 0.73
CA GLY A 455 -5.08 -2.28 2.08
C GLY A 455 -5.79 -3.63 2.19
N ALA A 456 -5.61 -4.53 1.21
CA ALA A 456 -6.17 -5.88 1.30
C ALA A 456 -5.38 -6.78 2.27
N GLY A 457 -4.18 -6.37 2.65
CA GLY A 457 -3.33 -7.09 3.58
C GLY A 457 -2.57 -8.27 2.97
N GLY A 458 -1.96 -9.08 3.82
CA GLY A 458 -1.16 -10.24 3.42
C GLY A 458 0.34 -10.01 3.52
N LEU A 459 1.13 -10.90 2.92
CA LEU A 459 2.60 -10.85 2.98
C LEU A 459 3.20 -9.64 2.24
N GLY A 460 2.40 -8.90 1.47
CA GLY A 460 2.79 -7.63 0.88
C GLY A 460 2.91 -6.48 1.87
N ASP A 461 2.17 -6.49 2.99
CA ASP A 461 2.17 -5.38 3.96
C ASP A 461 3.59 -5.07 4.52
N PRO A 462 4.37 -6.06 4.99
CA PRO A 462 5.74 -5.80 5.43
C PRO A 462 6.65 -5.33 4.31
N ILE A 463 6.43 -5.77 3.05
CA ILE A 463 7.23 -5.34 1.90
C ILE A 463 6.99 -3.85 1.65
N VAL A 464 5.73 -3.42 1.55
CA VAL A 464 5.36 -2.01 1.30
C VAL A 464 5.84 -1.12 2.44
N SER A 465 5.59 -1.54 3.69
CA SER A 465 6.03 -0.80 4.88
C SER A 465 7.56 -0.71 4.98
N GLY A 466 8.25 -1.81 4.69
CA GLY A 466 9.72 -1.85 4.70
C GLY A 466 10.34 -0.99 3.59
N LEU A 467 9.71 -0.92 2.40
CA LEU A 467 10.10 0.01 1.35
C LEU A 467 9.93 1.47 1.80
N ALA A 468 8.79 1.78 2.43
CA ALA A 468 8.50 3.13 2.92
C ALA A 468 9.47 3.58 4.03
N LEU A 469 9.89 2.66 4.90
CA LEU A 469 10.80 2.91 6.02
C LEU A 469 12.29 2.68 5.67
N SER A 470 12.61 2.28 4.43
CA SER A 470 13.97 1.85 4.02
C SER A 470 14.52 0.72 4.92
N ASP A 471 13.63 -0.12 5.48
CA ASP A 471 13.98 -1.23 6.37
C ASP A 471 14.04 -2.56 5.59
N THR A 472 15.24 -2.98 5.23
CA THR A 472 15.49 -4.25 4.52
C THR A 472 14.99 -5.47 5.28
N ARG A 473 15.00 -5.48 6.64
CA ARG A 473 14.53 -6.61 7.44
C ARG A 473 13.03 -6.78 7.31
N MET A 474 12.32 -5.66 7.30
CA MET A 474 10.87 -5.64 7.12
C MET A 474 10.47 -6.07 5.70
N ILE A 475 11.22 -5.65 4.68
CA ILE A 475 11.05 -6.14 3.30
C ILE A 475 11.21 -7.67 3.25
N LEU A 476 12.30 -8.19 3.86
CA LEU A 476 12.58 -9.62 3.88
C LEU A 476 11.54 -10.40 4.70
N LEU A 477 10.97 -9.79 5.75
CA LEU A 477 9.90 -10.39 6.56
C LEU A 477 8.66 -10.74 5.73
N GLY A 478 8.36 -9.99 4.68
CA GLY A 478 7.28 -10.29 3.74
C GLY A 478 7.74 -11.14 2.55
N ALA A 479 8.87 -10.78 1.94
CA ALA A 479 9.35 -11.36 0.70
C ALA A 479 9.75 -12.84 0.83
N ILE A 480 10.47 -13.21 1.90
CA ILE A 480 10.91 -14.61 2.09
C ILE A 480 9.71 -15.55 2.31
N PRO A 481 8.74 -15.25 3.21
CA PRO A 481 7.56 -16.11 3.35
C PRO A 481 6.68 -16.15 2.09
N ALA A 482 6.56 -15.05 1.34
CA ALA A 482 5.81 -15.05 0.08
C ALA A 482 6.46 -15.98 -0.96
N ALA A 483 7.78 -15.91 -1.12
CA ALA A 483 8.52 -16.82 -2.00
C ALA A 483 8.43 -18.30 -1.54
N ALA A 484 8.57 -18.53 -0.22
CA ALA A 484 8.41 -19.87 0.35
C ALA A 484 6.99 -20.41 0.12
N LEU A 485 5.96 -19.58 0.30
CA LEU A 485 4.58 -19.96 0.04
C LEU A 485 4.36 -20.32 -1.44
N ALA A 486 4.93 -19.54 -2.37
CA ALA A 486 4.86 -19.84 -3.80
C ALA A 486 5.48 -21.22 -4.12
N LEU A 487 6.66 -21.52 -3.55
CA LEU A 487 7.32 -22.81 -3.70
C LEU A 487 6.52 -23.99 -3.09
N ILE A 488 5.91 -23.76 -1.93
CA ILE A 488 5.05 -24.75 -1.26
C ILE A 488 3.83 -25.05 -2.14
N VAL A 489 3.14 -24.00 -2.60
CA VAL A 489 1.96 -24.14 -3.47
C VAL A 489 2.33 -24.84 -4.77
N ASP A 490 3.45 -24.47 -5.39
CA ASP A 490 3.97 -25.12 -6.59
C ASP A 490 4.24 -26.60 -6.35
N THR A 491 4.92 -26.94 -5.28
CA THR A 491 5.30 -28.33 -4.94
C THR A 491 4.07 -29.18 -4.63
N VAL A 492 3.11 -28.65 -3.86
CA VAL A 492 1.86 -29.35 -3.50
C VAL A 492 1.01 -29.63 -4.73
N LEU A 493 0.78 -28.60 -5.57
CA LEU A 493 0.01 -28.78 -6.80
C LEU A 493 0.71 -29.67 -7.82
N GLY A 494 2.05 -29.59 -7.91
CA GLY A 494 2.84 -30.51 -8.73
C GLY A 494 2.82 -31.96 -8.23
N ALA A 495 2.69 -32.19 -6.93
CA ALA A 495 2.48 -33.55 -6.40
C ALA A 495 1.08 -34.08 -6.74
N ILE A 496 0.05 -33.24 -6.67
CA ILE A 496 -1.31 -33.59 -7.09
C ILE A 496 -1.35 -33.91 -8.59
N GLU A 497 -0.72 -33.07 -9.42
CA GLU A 497 -0.58 -33.28 -10.87
C GLU A 497 0.03 -34.64 -11.18
N ARG A 498 1.17 -34.98 -10.55
CA ARG A 498 1.81 -36.30 -10.71
C ARG A 498 0.92 -37.45 -10.28
N ALA A 499 0.23 -37.34 -9.15
CA ALA A 499 -0.69 -38.36 -8.66
C ALA A 499 -1.87 -38.62 -9.61
N ILE A 500 -2.35 -37.58 -10.28
CA ILE A 500 -3.39 -37.67 -11.32
C ILE A 500 -2.80 -38.36 -12.54
N THR A 501 -1.62 -37.96 -13.03
CA THR A 501 -0.97 -38.54 -14.21
C THR A 501 -0.69 -40.01 -14.03
N THR A 502 -0.15 -40.46 -12.88
CA THR A 502 0.15 -41.88 -12.63
C THR A 502 -1.10 -42.76 -12.59
N ARG A 503 -2.24 -42.25 -12.13
CA ARG A 503 -3.52 -43.01 -12.16
C ARG A 503 -4.01 -43.27 -13.56
N PHE A 504 -3.83 -42.36 -14.50
CA PHE A 504 -4.32 -42.49 -15.86
C PHE A 504 -3.27 -43.14 -16.83
N SER A 505 -1.98 -43.17 -16.45
CA SER A 505 -0.95 -43.91 -17.22
C SER A 505 -0.87 -45.39 -16.87
N ALA A 506 -1.51 -45.81 -15.76
CA ALA A 506 -1.52 -47.19 -15.30
C ALA A 506 -2.77 -47.99 -15.75
N GLN A 507 -3.65 -47.37 -16.51
CA GLN A 507 -4.83 -47.98 -17.18
C GLN A 507 -4.61 -47.99 -18.70
#